data_7eae10df780dd14b56b23a1651f770ae
#
_entry.id   7eae10df780dd14b56b23a1651f770ae
#
_cell.length_a   1.000
_cell.length_b   1.000
_cell.length_c   1.000
_cell.angle_alpha   90.00
_cell.angle_beta   90.00
_cell.angle_gamma   90.00
#
_symmetry.space_group_name_H-M   'P 1'
#
loop_
_entity.id
_entity.type
_entity.pdbx_description
1 polymer ?
#
loop_
_entity_poly.entity_id
_entity_poly.type
_entity_poly.pdbx_seq_one_letter_code
_entity_poly.pdbx_strand_id
1 'polypeptide(L)' 'MQTKCVMCSCIISEKDTIGINKKLLGEDIENFYCMNCLADYLGCSVEDLLDKIEEFKEEGCTLFN' A
#
# COMPACT_ATOMS: atom_id res chain seq x y z
N MET A 1 6.99 10.82 11.62
CA MET A 1 6.94 9.42 12.09
C MET A 1 7.12 8.47 10.93
N GLN A 2 7.85 7.39 11.16
CA GLN A 2 8.06 6.38 10.13
C GLN A 2 7.02 5.27 10.28
N THR A 3 6.48 4.86 9.16
CA THR A 3 5.55 3.73 9.11
C THR A 3 6.34 2.46 8.83
N LYS A 4 6.05 1.42 9.59
CA LYS A 4 6.71 0.13 9.42
C LYS A 4 5.71 -0.96 9.05
N CYS A 5 6.17 -1.91 8.25
CA CYS A 5 5.37 -3.09 7.92
C CYS A 5 5.15 -3.92 9.19
N VAL A 6 3.89 -4.29 9.46
CA VAL A 6 3.56 -5.08 10.65
C VAL A 6 4.03 -6.53 10.55
N MET A 7 4.37 -6.99 9.36
CA MET A 7 4.79 -8.39 9.15
C MET A 7 6.30 -8.57 9.17
N CYS A 8 7.05 -7.66 8.55
CA CYS A 8 8.50 -7.81 8.41
C CYS A 8 9.30 -6.65 9.01
N SER A 9 8.62 -5.65 9.55
CA SER A 9 9.23 -4.48 10.18
C SER A 9 10.06 -3.60 9.25
N CYS A 10 9.88 -3.75 7.94
CA CYS A 10 10.53 -2.86 6.97
C CYS A 10 9.93 -1.45 7.05
N ILE A 11 10.77 -0.45 6.87
CA ILE A 11 10.30 0.93 6.86
C ILE A 11 9.55 1.19 5.56
N ILE A 12 8.34 1.73 5.68
CA ILE A 12 7.50 2.10 4.55
C ILE A 12 7.56 3.62 4.42
N SER A 13 8.32 4.10 3.44
CA SER A 13 8.49 5.54 3.21
C SER A 13 7.76 6.03 1.96
N GLU A 14 7.33 5.13 1.10
CA GLU A 14 6.67 5.48 -0.14
C GLU A 14 5.20 5.81 0.09
N LYS A 15 4.76 6.95 -0.45
CA LYS A 15 3.36 7.36 -0.36
C LYS A 15 2.43 6.39 -1.07
N ASP A 16 2.90 5.79 -2.17
CA ASP A 16 2.12 4.84 -2.94
C ASP A 16 1.79 3.59 -2.13
N THR A 17 2.77 3.09 -1.38
CA THR A 17 2.56 1.92 -0.52
C THR A 17 1.54 2.23 0.58
N ILE A 18 1.67 3.38 1.21
CA ILE A 18 0.73 3.81 2.25
C ILE A 18 -0.66 4.02 1.64
N GLY A 19 -0.71 4.65 0.48
CA GLY A 19 -1.97 4.92 -0.20
C GLY A 19 -2.73 3.65 -0.57
N ILE A 20 -2.03 2.64 -1.12
CA ILE A 20 -2.69 1.40 -1.51
C ILE A 20 -3.17 0.61 -0.30
N ASN A 21 -2.44 0.65 0.82
CA ASN A 21 -2.92 0.05 2.05
C ASN A 21 -4.26 0.67 2.47
N LYS A 22 -4.33 1.99 2.48
CA LYS A 22 -5.56 2.70 2.84
C LYS A 22 -6.69 2.45 1.86
N LYS A 23 -6.38 2.33 0.58
CA LYS A 23 -7.38 2.11 -0.46
C LYS A 23 -7.99 0.71 -0.37
N LEU A 24 -7.19 -0.29 -0.11
CA LEU A 24 -7.63 -1.69 -0.10
C LEU A 24 -8.10 -2.17 1.26
N LEU A 25 -7.54 -1.63 2.34
CA LEU A 25 -7.82 -2.09 3.70
C LEU A 25 -8.66 -1.10 4.51
N GLY A 26 -8.72 0.15 4.09
CA GLY A 26 -9.48 1.19 4.78
C GLY A 26 -8.61 2.40 5.10
N GLU A 27 -9.22 3.60 5.11
CA GLU A 27 -8.49 4.85 5.34
C GLU A 27 -8.04 5.03 6.79
N ASP A 28 -8.71 4.40 7.72
CA ASP A 28 -8.47 4.53 9.14
C ASP A 28 -7.67 3.37 9.74
N ILE A 29 -6.99 2.59 8.88
CA ILE A 29 -6.15 1.50 9.35
C ILE A 29 -4.93 2.05 10.10
N GLU A 30 -4.49 1.31 11.10
CA GLU A 30 -3.31 1.65 11.88
C GLU A 30 -2.11 0.81 11.49
N ASN A 31 -2.36 -0.35 10.89
CA ASN A 31 -1.31 -1.29 10.50
C ASN A 31 -1.12 -1.25 8.99
N PHE A 32 0.14 -1.14 8.58
CA PHE A 32 0.48 -1.06 7.15
C PHE A 32 1.39 -2.22 6.78
N TYR A 33 1.29 -2.64 5.53
CA TYR A 33 2.11 -3.71 4.97
C TYR A 33 3.00 -3.14 3.88
N CYS A 34 4.24 -3.63 3.79
CA CYS A 34 5.08 -3.29 2.65
C CYS A 34 4.52 -4.00 1.40
N MET A 35 5.02 -3.61 0.21
CA MET A 35 4.47 -4.15 -1.03
C MET A 35 4.53 -5.68 -1.07
N ASN A 36 5.63 -6.27 -0.65
CA ASN A 36 5.78 -7.73 -0.64
C ASN A 36 4.79 -8.40 0.31
N CYS A 37 4.67 -7.89 1.52
CA CYS A 37 3.77 -8.47 2.52
C CYS A 37 2.31 -8.25 2.14
N LEU A 38 2.00 -7.09 1.57
CA LEU A 38 0.64 -6.80 1.13
C LEU A 38 0.23 -7.72 -0.03
N ALA A 39 1.14 -7.94 -0.99
CA ALA A 39 0.89 -8.85 -2.09
C ALA A 39 0.61 -10.27 -1.58
N ASP A 40 1.42 -10.71 -0.63
CA ASP A 40 1.26 -12.01 0.01
C ASP A 40 -0.09 -12.12 0.73
N TYR A 41 -0.45 -11.08 1.48
CA TYR A 41 -1.70 -11.02 2.22
C TYR A 41 -2.91 -11.11 1.29
N LEU A 42 -2.85 -10.42 0.15
CA LEU A 42 -3.93 -10.37 -0.82
C LEU A 42 -3.91 -11.55 -1.81
N GLY A 43 -2.83 -12.32 -1.83
CA GLY A 43 -2.68 -13.44 -2.74
C GLY A 43 -2.40 -13.01 -4.18
N CYS A 44 -1.68 -11.91 -4.36
CA CYS A 44 -1.31 -11.40 -5.68
C CYS A 44 0.19 -11.09 -5.73
N SER A 45 0.67 -10.56 -6.85
CA SER A 45 2.07 -10.17 -6.98
C SER A 45 2.24 -8.68 -6.71
N VAL A 46 3.50 -8.27 -6.47
CA VAL A 46 3.83 -6.84 -6.31
C VAL A 46 3.49 -6.08 -7.59
N GLU A 47 3.69 -6.69 -8.75
CA GLU A 47 3.35 -6.06 -10.03
C GLU A 47 1.86 -5.76 -10.13
N ASP A 48 1.02 -6.65 -9.64
CA ASP A 48 -0.43 -6.42 -9.60
C ASP A 48 -0.75 -5.20 -8.74
N LEU A 49 -0.06 -5.03 -7.62
CA LEU A 49 -0.25 -3.87 -6.77
C LEU A 49 0.19 -2.58 -7.45
N LEU A 50 1.29 -2.63 -8.19
CA LEU A 50 1.78 -1.46 -8.94
C LEU A 50 0.79 -1.04 -10.02
N ASP A 51 0.19 -2.00 -10.70
CA ASP A 51 -0.84 -1.73 -11.70
C ASP A 51 -2.05 -1.04 -11.06
N LYS A 52 -2.47 -1.52 -9.90
CA LYS A 52 -3.58 -0.90 -9.18
C LYS A 52 -3.27 0.52 -8.73
N ILE A 53 -2.03 0.75 -8.29
CA ILE A 53 -1.59 2.10 -7.89
C ILE A 53 -1.70 3.06 -9.08
N GLU A 54 -1.25 2.63 -10.25
CA GLU A 54 -1.34 3.45 -11.46
C GLU A 54 -2.79 3.76 -11.82
N GLU A 55 -3.67 2.77 -11.74
CA GLU A 55 -5.10 2.97 -12.00
C GLU A 55 -5.70 4.00 -11.06
N PHE A 56 -5.40 3.90 -9.77
CA PHE A 56 -5.91 4.83 -8.78
C PHE A 56 -5.40 6.25 -9.01
N LYS A 57 -4.14 6.39 -9.41
CA LYS A 57 -3.57 7.71 -9.74
C LYS A 57 -4.23 8.33 -10.96
N GLU A 58 -4.52 7.52 -11.97
CA GLU A 58 -5.20 7.98 -13.17
C GLU A 58 -6.63 8.44 -12.87
N GLU A 59 -7.27 7.82 -11.90
CA GLU A 59 -8.60 8.20 -11.44
C GLU A 59 -8.59 9.47 -10.58
N GLY A 60 -7.41 9.97 -10.25
CA GLY A 60 -7.27 11.18 -9.43
C GLY A 60 -7.46 10.90 -7.95
N CYS A 61 -7.11 9.71 -7.49
CA CYS A 61 -7.23 9.36 -6.07
C CYS A 61 -6.26 10.18 -5.23
N THR A 62 -6.78 10.90 -4.25
CA THR A 62 -5.98 11.79 -3.41
C THR A 62 -5.06 11.05 -2.44
N LEU A 63 -5.30 9.77 -2.20
CA LEU A 63 -4.46 8.97 -1.30
C LEU A 63 -3.02 8.79 -1.81
N PHE A 64 -2.81 9.02 -3.10
CA PHE A 64 -1.50 8.84 -3.75
C PHE A 64 -0.81 10.17 -4.09
N ASN A 65 -1.39 11.26 -3.69
CA ASN A 65 -0.82 12.60 -3.95
C ASN A 65 -0.06 13.15 -2.76
#